data_6c7b6fcdabc156b689daac2916560b62
#
_entry.id   6c7b6fcdabc156b689daac2916560b62
#
_cell.length_a   1.000
_cell.length_b   1.000
_cell.length_c   1.000
_cell.angle_alpha   90.00
_cell.angle_beta   90.00
_cell.angle_gamma   90.00
#
_symmetry.space_group_name_H-M   'P 1'
#
loop_
_entity.id
_entity.type
_entity.pdbx_description
1 polymer ?
#
loop_
_entity_poly.entity_id
_entity_poly.type
_entity_poly.pdbx_seq_one_letter_code
_entity_poly.pdbx_strand_id
1 'polypeptide(L)'
;TELSYMNTTSACGELLPGEITREELLYCAAFDDEMFTGIITGAQLHALLEAVYEPERFGNNAAIAFSGFHAAVDHTRPGGQKVLSVRHPDGTPIAPDERLSVTVSAYMASGGNDTGAIAGQIDWKPTGRHYHEAVSAYAKSLGVLTVADYPRLHETGEPENNHAPY
;
A
#
# COMPACT_ATOMS: atom_id res chain seq x y z
N THR A 1 -0.70 -12.72 -6.63
CA THR A 1 -0.04 -12.51 -5.32
C THR A 1 -1.08 -12.30 -4.24
N GLU A 2 -0.70 -12.61 -2.99
CA GLU A 2 -1.58 -12.51 -1.82
C GLU A 2 -1.70 -11.07 -1.35
N LEU A 3 -0.60 -10.32 -1.41
CA LEU A 3 -0.49 -8.96 -0.94
C LEU A 3 -0.12 -8.00 -2.07
N SER A 4 -0.48 -6.75 -1.89
CA SER A 4 0.11 -5.64 -2.66
C SER A 4 0.19 -4.39 -1.79
N TYR A 5 1.18 -3.55 -2.06
CA TYR A 5 1.24 -2.20 -1.50
C TYR A 5 1.92 -1.23 -2.46
N MET A 6 1.59 0.04 -2.32
CA MET A 6 2.22 1.13 -3.07
C MET A 6 2.11 2.44 -2.29
N ASN A 7 2.91 3.43 -2.65
CA ASN A 7 2.83 4.76 -2.07
C ASN A 7 1.52 5.46 -2.47
N THR A 8 0.87 6.13 -1.53
CA THR A 8 -0.40 6.84 -1.79
C THR A 8 -0.24 7.99 -2.77
N THR A 9 0.95 8.61 -2.82
CA THR A 9 1.27 9.68 -3.78
C THR A 9 1.31 9.22 -5.24
N SER A 10 1.20 7.92 -5.50
CA SER A 10 1.03 7.37 -6.85
C SER A 10 -0.41 7.50 -7.36
N ALA A 11 -1.37 7.77 -6.50
CA ALA A 11 -2.74 8.07 -6.86
C ALA A 11 -2.93 9.59 -6.87
N CYS A 12 -3.40 10.14 -7.97
CA CYS A 12 -3.63 11.56 -8.18
C CYS A 12 -5.05 11.80 -8.66
N GLY A 13 -5.58 13.01 -8.40
CA GLY A 13 -6.89 13.41 -8.89
C GLY A 13 -8.05 12.63 -8.26
N GLU A 14 -9.22 12.76 -8.88
CA GLU A 14 -10.48 12.20 -8.41
C GLU A 14 -11.25 11.61 -9.60
N LEU A 15 -11.88 10.46 -9.38
CA LEU A 15 -12.84 9.90 -10.34
C LEU A 15 -14.24 10.34 -9.93
N LEU A 16 -14.88 11.12 -10.79
CA LEU A 16 -16.25 11.57 -10.55
C LEU A 16 -17.26 10.46 -10.85
N PRO A 17 -18.45 10.48 -10.21
CA PRO A 17 -19.52 9.55 -10.54
C PRO A 17 -19.94 9.68 -12.00
N GLY A 18 -20.08 8.56 -12.70
CA GLY A 18 -20.48 8.50 -14.10
C GLY A 18 -19.71 7.49 -14.90
N GLU A 19 -19.70 7.68 -16.21
CA GLU A 19 -18.85 6.88 -17.11
C GLU A 19 -17.40 7.30 -16.94
N ILE A 20 -16.53 6.34 -16.67
CA ILE A 20 -15.09 6.57 -16.49
C ILE A 20 -14.37 6.16 -17.77
N THR A 21 -13.69 7.10 -18.38
CA THR A 21 -12.82 6.85 -19.52
C THR A 21 -11.48 6.25 -19.09
N ARG A 22 -10.82 5.59 -20.04
CA ARG A 22 -9.44 5.10 -19.78
C ARG A 22 -8.48 6.24 -19.46
N GLU A 23 -8.67 7.40 -20.06
CA GLU A 23 -7.81 8.57 -19.86
C GLU A 23 -7.93 9.12 -18.43
N GLU A 24 -9.15 9.25 -17.91
CA GLU A 24 -9.41 9.65 -16.52
C GLU A 24 -8.81 8.66 -15.52
N LEU A 25 -8.95 7.35 -15.78
CA LEU A 25 -8.37 6.33 -14.93
C LEU A 25 -6.83 6.40 -14.90
N LEU A 26 -6.20 6.60 -16.06
CA LEU A 26 -4.74 6.75 -16.16
C LEU A 26 -4.24 8.07 -15.57
N TYR A 27 -5.04 9.12 -15.61
CA TYR A 27 -4.73 10.39 -14.91
C TYR A 27 -4.66 10.19 -13.40
N CYS A 28 -5.58 9.38 -12.85
CA CYS A 28 -5.55 9.05 -11.42
C CYS A 28 -4.40 8.09 -11.05
N ALA A 29 -3.91 7.31 -11.99
CA ALA A 29 -2.76 6.42 -11.82
C ALA A 29 -1.51 7.05 -12.45
N ALA A 30 -0.99 8.14 -11.85
CA ALA A 30 -0.06 9.08 -12.48
C ALA A 30 1.26 8.46 -12.97
N PHE A 31 1.72 7.35 -12.41
CA PHE A 31 3.00 6.72 -12.73
C PHE A 31 2.79 5.35 -13.36
N ASP A 32 3.39 5.13 -14.52
CA ASP A 32 3.33 3.84 -15.22
C ASP A 32 4.57 2.98 -14.91
N ASP A 33 4.76 2.70 -13.63
CA ASP A 33 5.86 1.84 -13.18
C ASP A 33 5.64 0.38 -13.61
N GLU A 34 6.73 -0.30 -13.94
CA GLU A 34 6.72 -1.76 -14.01
C GLU A 34 6.40 -2.35 -12.64
N MET A 35 5.64 -3.43 -12.61
CA MET A 35 5.30 -4.15 -11.39
C MET A 35 6.29 -5.25 -11.11
N PHE A 36 6.64 -5.42 -9.85
CA PHE A 36 7.56 -6.43 -9.34
C PHE A 36 6.85 -7.34 -8.35
N THR A 37 7.24 -8.61 -8.32
CA THR A 37 6.78 -9.57 -7.33
C THR A 37 7.94 -10.08 -6.49
N GLY A 38 7.64 -10.43 -5.26
CA GLY A 38 8.60 -11.02 -4.32
C GLY A 38 7.91 -11.83 -3.24
N ILE A 39 8.70 -12.35 -2.31
CA ILE A 39 8.21 -13.01 -1.11
C ILE A 39 8.63 -12.18 0.09
N ILE A 40 7.67 -11.80 0.91
CA ILE A 40 7.86 -11.08 2.17
C ILE A 40 7.46 -11.98 3.34
N THR A 41 8.20 -11.92 4.44
CA THR A 41 7.76 -12.58 5.68
C THR A 41 6.85 -11.67 6.49
N GLY A 42 6.04 -12.23 7.39
CA GLY A 42 5.20 -11.44 8.30
C GLY A 42 6.03 -10.47 9.15
N ALA A 43 7.22 -10.89 9.60
CA ALA A 43 8.15 -10.01 10.31
C ALA A 43 8.65 -8.84 9.44
N GLN A 44 8.97 -9.09 8.18
CA GLN A 44 9.37 -8.04 7.24
C GLN A 44 8.20 -7.10 6.92
N LEU A 45 6.98 -7.64 6.77
CA LEU A 45 5.78 -6.82 6.55
C LEU A 45 5.50 -5.91 7.76
N HIS A 46 5.61 -6.42 8.98
CA HIS A 46 5.48 -5.63 10.20
C HIS A 46 6.54 -4.52 10.26
N ALA A 47 7.82 -4.85 10.00
CA ALA A 47 8.90 -3.88 10.00
C ALA A 47 8.76 -2.81 8.90
N LEU A 48 8.22 -3.18 7.73
CA LEU A 48 7.89 -2.25 6.65
C LEU A 48 6.83 -1.24 7.11
N LEU A 49 5.77 -1.69 7.77
CA LEU A 49 4.74 -0.81 8.29
C LEU A 49 5.28 0.12 9.38
N GLU A 50 6.12 -0.38 10.30
CA GLU A 50 6.77 0.47 11.30
C GLU A 50 7.62 1.57 10.64
N ALA A 51 8.36 1.24 9.58
CA ALA A 51 9.16 2.23 8.85
C ALA A 51 8.29 3.29 8.16
N VAL A 52 7.16 2.87 7.58
CA VAL A 52 6.21 3.76 6.90
C VAL A 52 5.54 4.71 7.89
N TYR A 53 5.21 4.26 9.10
CA TYR A 53 4.54 5.06 10.12
C TYR A 53 5.50 5.76 11.10
N GLU A 54 6.80 5.83 10.79
CA GLU A 54 7.77 6.61 11.55
C GLU A 54 7.62 8.12 11.26
N PRO A 55 7.13 8.95 12.21
CA PRO A 55 6.70 10.32 11.91
C PRO A 55 7.86 11.29 11.64
N GLU A 56 9.06 10.97 12.13
CA GLU A 56 10.19 11.88 12.03
C GLU A 56 10.74 12.00 10.60
N ARG A 57 10.43 11.05 9.73
CA ARG A 57 11.02 10.97 8.39
C ARG A 57 10.21 11.68 7.30
N PHE A 58 8.88 11.65 7.36
CA PHE A 58 8.04 12.09 6.23
C PHE A 58 6.94 13.09 6.55
N GLY A 59 6.77 13.45 7.82
CA GLY A 59 5.53 14.07 8.21
C GLY A 59 4.34 13.13 7.91
N ASN A 60 3.14 13.64 7.77
CA ASN A 60 1.94 12.83 7.60
C ASN A 60 1.71 12.27 6.17
N ASN A 61 2.70 12.35 5.28
CA ASN A 61 2.56 11.99 3.87
C ASN A 61 3.15 10.61 3.51
N ALA A 62 3.57 9.82 4.48
CA ALA A 62 4.25 8.55 4.24
C ALA A 62 3.31 7.35 4.11
N ALA A 63 2.03 7.59 3.94
CA ALA A 63 1.05 6.50 3.85
C ALA A 63 1.29 5.61 2.63
N ILE A 64 1.09 4.32 2.82
CA ILE A 64 0.97 3.35 1.74
C ILE A 64 -0.48 2.90 1.61
N ALA A 65 -0.94 2.73 0.38
CA ALA A 65 -2.15 1.98 0.09
C ALA A 65 -1.79 0.51 -0.05
N PHE A 66 -2.59 -0.37 0.54
CA PHE A 66 -2.31 -1.81 0.51
C PHE A 66 -3.56 -2.66 0.36
N SER A 67 -3.36 -3.91 -0.06
CA SER A 67 -4.41 -4.90 -0.23
C SER A 67 -3.91 -6.29 0.17
N GLY A 68 -4.84 -7.16 0.58
CA GLY A 68 -4.55 -8.53 0.97
C GLY A 68 -4.25 -8.70 2.46
N PHE A 69 -4.21 -7.63 3.24
CA PHE A 69 -4.08 -7.69 4.70
C PHE A 69 -4.78 -6.51 5.38
N HIS A 70 -4.93 -6.61 6.70
CA HIS A 70 -5.40 -5.54 7.58
C HIS A 70 -4.31 -5.17 8.56
N ALA A 71 -4.18 -3.89 8.88
CA ALA A 71 -3.23 -3.38 9.86
C ALA A 71 -3.93 -2.50 10.90
N ALA A 72 -3.46 -2.56 12.14
CA ALA A 72 -3.83 -1.62 13.19
C ALA A 72 -2.60 -0.86 13.66
N VAL A 73 -2.69 0.46 13.73
CA VAL A 73 -1.60 1.37 14.06
C VAL A 73 -2.04 2.32 15.17
N ASP A 74 -1.16 2.56 16.13
CA ASP A 74 -1.36 3.53 17.22
C ASP A 74 -0.25 4.59 17.16
N HIS A 75 -0.60 5.77 16.68
CA HIS A 75 0.31 6.90 16.49
C HIS A 75 0.81 7.50 17.81
N THR A 76 0.18 7.21 18.95
CA THR A 76 0.65 7.68 20.26
C THR A 76 1.86 6.92 20.77
N ARG A 77 2.19 5.77 20.15
CA ARG A 77 3.32 4.95 20.58
C ARG A 77 4.64 5.45 20.00
N PRO A 78 5.74 5.14 20.67
CA PRO A 78 7.07 5.42 20.14
C PRO A 78 7.31 4.75 18.78
N GLY A 79 8.20 5.33 17.97
CA GLY A 79 8.66 4.71 16.74
C GLY A 79 9.14 3.28 16.93
N GLY A 80 8.85 2.41 15.97
CA GLY A 80 9.14 0.97 16.05
C GLY A 80 8.19 0.16 16.93
N GLN A 81 7.13 0.77 17.48
CA GLN A 81 6.10 0.12 18.31
C GLN A 81 4.67 0.54 17.94
N LYS A 82 4.51 1.21 16.81
CA LYS A 82 3.21 1.77 16.38
C LYS A 82 2.28 0.72 15.80
N VAL A 83 2.81 -0.29 15.14
CA VAL A 83 2.02 -1.35 14.52
C VAL A 83 1.54 -2.34 15.57
N LEU A 84 0.25 -2.33 15.86
CA LEU A 84 -0.36 -3.18 16.88
C LEU A 84 -0.63 -4.59 16.39
N SER A 85 -1.04 -4.71 15.13
CA SER A 85 -1.32 -6.01 14.52
C SER A 85 -1.31 -5.94 12.99
N VAL A 86 -0.94 -7.07 12.39
CA VAL A 86 -1.11 -7.32 10.94
C VAL A 86 -1.85 -8.64 10.81
N ARG A 87 -2.91 -8.66 10.01
CA ARG A 87 -3.85 -9.77 9.91
C ARG A 87 -4.22 -10.06 8.46
N HIS A 88 -4.55 -11.30 8.17
CA HIS A 88 -5.24 -11.67 6.94
C HIS A 88 -6.62 -11.01 6.82
N PRO A 89 -7.23 -10.97 5.64
CA PRO A 89 -8.57 -10.43 5.45
C PRO A 89 -9.66 -11.13 6.26
N ASP A 90 -9.44 -12.41 6.64
CA ASP A 90 -10.35 -13.18 7.52
C ASP A 90 -10.16 -12.87 9.01
N GLY A 91 -9.21 -12.00 9.36
CA GLY A 91 -8.91 -11.59 10.72
C GLY A 91 -7.89 -12.47 11.45
N THR A 92 -7.40 -13.55 10.85
CA THR A 92 -6.33 -14.37 11.46
C THR A 92 -4.99 -13.61 11.46
N PRO A 93 -4.19 -13.69 12.54
CA PRO A 93 -2.90 -13.02 12.59
C PRO A 93 -1.93 -13.58 11.54
N ILE A 94 -1.17 -12.71 10.89
CA ILE A 94 -0.04 -13.10 10.05
C ILE A 94 1.14 -13.45 10.96
N ALA A 95 1.63 -14.70 10.87
CA ALA A 95 2.75 -15.15 11.68
C ALA A 95 4.08 -14.50 11.21
N PRO A 96 5.04 -14.23 12.13
CA PRO A 96 6.29 -13.57 11.76
C PRO A 96 7.11 -14.30 10.69
N ASP A 97 7.08 -15.61 10.68
CA ASP A 97 7.80 -16.49 9.73
C ASP A 97 6.96 -16.87 8.50
N GLU A 98 5.71 -16.46 8.45
CA GLU A 98 4.83 -16.72 7.32
C GLU A 98 5.34 -16.03 6.06
N ARG A 99 5.39 -16.76 4.96
CA ARG A 99 5.89 -16.29 3.67
C ARG A 99 4.74 -15.97 2.74
N LEU A 100 4.64 -14.72 2.34
CA LEU A 100 3.53 -14.19 1.56
C LEU A 100 4.05 -13.64 0.23
N SER A 101 3.36 -13.94 -0.85
CA SER A 101 3.66 -13.35 -2.15
C SER A 101 3.15 -11.91 -2.19
N VAL A 102 4.00 -10.99 -2.65
CA VAL A 102 3.68 -9.56 -2.69
C VAL A 102 3.96 -8.97 -4.07
N THR A 103 3.13 -8.02 -4.48
CA THR A 103 3.32 -7.20 -5.68
C THR A 103 3.44 -5.74 -5.31
N VAL A 104 4.42 -5.06 -5.93
CA VAL A 104 4.69 -3.63 -5.72
C VAL A 104 5.07 -2.96 -7.04
N SER A 105 5.11 -1.61 -7.07
CA SER A 105 5.70 -0.86 -8.19
C SER A 105 7.23 -0.93 -8.15
N ALA A 106 7.90 -0.63 -9.27
CA ALA A 106 9.36 -0.50 -9.36
C ALA A 106 9.91 0.47 -8.30
N TYR A 107 9.20 1.58 -8.07
CA TYR A 107 9.56 2.56 -7.05
C TYR A 107 9.61 1.93 -5.65
N MET A 108 8.59 1.17 -5.26
CA MET A 108 8.55 0.51 -3.95
C MET A 108 9.54 -0.65 -3.85
N ALA A 109 9.75 -1.40 -4.94
CA ALA A 109 10.77 -2.46 -5.00
C ALA A 109 12.19 -1.91 -4.81
N SER A 110 12.46 -0.67 -5.25
CA SER A 110 13.74 0.01 -5.05
C SER A 110 13.90 0.65 -3.67
N GLY A 111 12.89 0.55 -2.81
CA GLY A 111 12.92 1.09 -1.45
C GLY A 111 12.34 2.49 -1.30
N GLY A 112 11.44 2.87 -2.18
CA GLY A 112 10.67 4.11 -2.07
C GLY A 112 9.96 4.23 -0.72
N ASN A 113 9.64 5.44 -0.28
CA ASN A 113 9.06 5.75 1.03
C ASN A 113 9.89 5.19 2.22
N ASP A 114 11.23 5.26 2.13
CA ASP A 114 12.20 4.75 3.14
C ASP A 114 12.04 3.27 3.52
N THR A 115 11.41 2.50 2.68
CA THR A 115 11.29 1.05 2.88
C THR A 115 12.54 0.26 2.46
N GLY A 116 13.61 0.95 2.05
CA GLY A 116 14.81 0.36 1.45
C GLY A 116 15.49 -0.71 2.30
N ALA A 117 15.45 -0.57 3.63
CA ALA A 117 16.02 -1.58 4.54
C ALA A 117 15.30 -2.93 4.42
N ILE A 118 14.01 -2.93 4.13
CA ILE A 118 13.20 -4.15 3.94
C ILE A 118 13.22 -4.56 2.47
N ALA A 119 13.00 -3.62 1.55
CA ALA A 119 12.99 -3.90 0.12
C ALA A 119 14.29 -4.55 -0.37
N GLY A 120 15.45 -4.12 0.18
CA GLY A 120 16.75 -4.70 -0.14
C GLY A 120 16.97 -6.15 0.34
N GLN A 121 16.07 -6.69 1.16
CA GLN A 121 16.11 -8.09 1.62
C GLN A 121 15.25 -9.02 0.75
N ILE A 122 14.47 -8.47 -0.16
CA ILE A 122 13.52 -9.22 -0.99
C ILE A 122 14.11 -9.40 -2.39
N ASP A 123 14.08 -10.63 -2.89
CA ASP A 123 14.48 -10.96 -4.27
C ASP A 123 13.33 -10.62 -5.23
N TRP A 124 13.29 -9.36 -5.64
CA TRP A 124 12.27 -8.85 -6.54
C TRP A 124 12.44 -9.37 -7.97
N LYS A 125 11.34 -9.79 -8.57
CA LYS A 125 11.26 -10.25 -9.95
C LYS A 125 10.36 -9.33 -10.76
N PRO A 126 10.84 -8.77 -11.87
CA PRO A 126 10.00 -8.00 -12.77
C PRO A 126 8.90 -8.88 -13.36
N THR A 127 7.71 -8.32 -13.52
CA THR A 127 6.55 -9.05 -14.08
C THR A 127 6.41 -8.86 -15.57
N GLY A 128 7.11 -7.90 -16.17
CA GLY A 128 6.91 -7.44 -17.54
C GLY A 128 5.56 -6.74 -17.74
N ARG A 129 4.84 -6.41 -16.66
CA ARG A 129 3.54 -5.71 -16.71
C ARG A 129 3.65 -4.37 -16.01
N HIS A 130 2.96 -3.39 -16.57
CA HIS A 130 2.92 -2.04 -16.05
C HIS A 130 1.68 -1.78 -15.17
N TYR A 131 1.82 -0.84 -14.25
CA TYR A 131 0.77 -0.45 -13.32
C TYR A 131 -0.53 -0.04 -14.04
N HIS A 132 -0.43 0.77 -15.08
CA HIS A 132 -1.56 1.19 -15.90
C HIS A 132 -2.35 0.03 -16.51
N GLU A 133 -1.66 -1.02 -16.93
CA GLU A 133 -2.31 -2.23 -17.48
C GLU A 133 -3.09 -2.95 -16.39
N ALA A 134 -2.49 -3.10 -15.20
CA ALA A 134 -3.13 -3.77 -14.07
C ALA A 134 -4.37 -3.02 -13.59
N VAL A 135 -4.26 -1.69 -13.40
CA VAL A 135 -5.38 -0.83 -12.98
C VAL A 135 -6.51 -0.86 -14.00
N SER A 136 -6.17 -0.70 -15.28
CA SER A 136 -7.17 -0.72 -16.37
C SER A 136 -7.88 -2.07 -16.48
N ALA A 137 -7.13 -3.17 -16.37
CA ALA A 137 -7.70 -4.52 -16.42
C ALA A 137 -8.61 -4.79 -15.21
N TYR A 138 -8.20 -4.36 -14.01
CA TYR A 138 -9.00 -4.52 -12.80
C TYR A 138 -10.29 -3.69 -12.86
N ALA A 139 -10.21 -2.40 -13.19
CA ALA A 139 -11.38 -1.54 -13.32
C ALA A 139 -12.38 -2.12 -14.35
N LYS A 140 -11.87 -2.59 -15.49
CA LYS A 140 -12.69 -3.23 -16.51
C LYS A 140 -13.36 -4.53 -16.04
N SER A 141 -12.67 -5.31 -15.20
CA SER A 141 -13.22 -6.56 -14.64
C SER A 141 -14.35 -6.32 -13.65
N LEU A 142 -14.33 -5.20 -12.93
CA LEU A 142 -15.39 -4.81 -12.01
C LEU A 142 -16.64 -4.27 -12.72
N GLY A 143 -16.46 -3.64 -13.88
CA GLY A 143 -17.53 -2.98 -14.63
C GLY A 143 -18.03 -1.71 -13.94
N VAL A 144 -18.32 -1.76 -12.66
CA VAL A 144 -18.70 -0.61 -11.83
C VAL A 144 -17.70 -0.49 -10.68
N LEU A 145 -17.08 0.69 -10.57
CA LEU A 145 -16.22 1.03 -9.45
C LEU A 145 -17.09 1.61 -8.34
N THR A 146 -17.03 1.01 -7.17
CA THR A 146 -17.68 1.54 -5.96
C THR A 146 -16.61 1.81 -4.91
N VAL A 147 -16.79 2.86 -4.12
CA VAL A 147 -15.98 3.06 -2.91
C VAL A 147 -16.33 1.91 -1.96
N ALA A 148 -15.39 1.03 -1.73
CA ALA A 148 -15.55 -0.03 -0.75
C ALA A 148 -15.25 0.54 0.64
N ASP A 149 -16.23 0.49 1.50
CA ASP A 149 -16.06 0.85 2.91
C ASP A 149 -15.44 -0.35 3.67
N TYR A 150 -14.17 -0.66 3.32
CA TYR A 150 -13.39 -1.69 4.00
C TYR A 150 -12.18 -1.03 4.66
N PRO A 151 -12.25 -0.72 5.94
CA PRO A 151 -11.09 -0.21 6.66
C PRO A 151 -10.02 -1.31 6.75
N ARG A 152 -9.11 -1.33 5.76
CA ARG A 152 -7.92 -2.20 5.80
C ARG A 152 -6.92 -1.72 6.84
N LEU A 153 -6.95 -0.44 7.12
CA LEU A 153 -6.13 0.25 8.09
C LEU A 153 -7.03 0.77 9.22
N HIS A 154 -6.69 0.43 10.45
CA HIS A 154 -7.31 0.98 11.65
C HIS A 154 -6.27 1.81 12.39
N GLU A 155 -6.47 3.12 12.43
CA GLU A 155 -5.55 4.07 13.05
C GLU A 155 -6.17 4.61 14.34
N THR A 156 -5.34 4.75 15.37
CA THR A 156 -5.70 5.37 16.64
C THR A 156 -4.63 6.37 17.05
N GLY A 157 -5.04 7.38 17.82
CA GLY A 157 -4.12 8.37 18.37
C GLY A 157 -3.49 9.28 17.32
N GLU A 158 -4.16 9.51 16.20
CA GLU A 158 -3.71 10.51 15.22
C GLU A 158 -3.47 11.85 15.93
N PRO A 159 -2.29 12.48 15.74
CA PRO A 159 -2.16 13.88 16.09
C PRO A 159 -3.22 14.64 15.30
N GLU A 160 -3.89 15.61 15.94
CA GLU A 160 -4.84 16.51 15.27
C GLU A 160 -4.16 17.18 14.06
N ASN A 161 -4.22 16.52 12.92
CA ASN A 161 -3.68 17.02 11.68
C ASN A 161 -4.82 17.27 10.72
N ASN A 162 -5.01 18.54 10.46
CA ASN A 162 -5.79 19.07 9.37
C ASN A 162 -5.39 18.38 8.05
N HIS A 163 -5.96 17.23 7.76
CA HIS A 163 -6.06 16.76 6.40
C HIS A 163 -7.03 17.72 5.70
N ALA A 164 -6.49 18.76 5.10
CA ALA A 164 -7.24 19.47 4.07
C ALA A 164 -7.57 18.41 3.00
N PRO A 165 -8.85 18.23 2.65
CA PRO A 165 -9.20 17.37 1.53
C PRO A 165 -8.52 17.95 0.28
N TYR A 166 -7.80 17.11 -0.44
CA TYR A 166 -7.31 17.43 -1.77
C TYR A 166 -8.47 17.45 -2.75
#